data_11fa4aa5b7ecaf95b2d48023c2a373dc
#
_entry.id   11fa4aa5b7ecaf95b2d48023c2a373dc
#
_cell.length_a   1.000
_cell.length_b   1.000
_cell.length_c   1.000
_cell.angle_alpha   90.00
_cell.angle_beta   90.00
_cell.angle_gamma   90.00
#
_symmetry.space_group_name_H-M   'P 1'
#
loop_
_entity.id
_entity.type
_entity.pdbx_description
1 polymer ?
#
loop_
_entity_poly.entity_id
_entity_poly.type
_entity_poly.pdbx_seq_one_letter_code
_entity_poly.pdbx_strand_id
1 'polypeptide(L)'
;TFGKAHGAANPADYVGVEPEAAPIEQAGLGWKQTYGTGKATDMTTSGLEGAWTPTPTTWDNSFFETLFKYEWEVTKSPAGANQWKPEGGAGDNTVPDATTGELTQSPMMTAADMAMRMDPAYEKISRRFMENPDQFADAFARAWFKLTHRDMGPRSRYVGAEVPQEELLWQDPIPANDRGTSEADIAAAK
;
A
#
# COMPACT_ATOMS: atom_id res chain seq x y z
N THR A 1 11.01 7.85 -7.28
CA THR A 1 11.25 9.31 -7.24
C THR A 1 9.92 9.92 -6.90
N PHE A 2 9.80 10.45 -5.73
CA PHE A 2 8.66 11.30 -5.42
C PHE A 2 8.70 12.44 -6.43
N GLY A 3 7.73 12.47 -7.33
CA GLY A 3 7.54 13.61 -8.20
C GLY A 3 7.46 14.86 -7.33
N LYS A 4 7.61 16.01 -7.91
CA LYS A 4 7.40 17.27 -7.20
C LYS A 4 5.98 17.20 -6.65
N ALA A 5 5.86 16.90 -5.35
CA ALA A 5 4.57 16.75 -4.73
C ALA A 5 3.79 18.05 -4.89
N HIS A 6 2.52 17.95 -5.22
CA HIS A 6 1.66 19.12 -5.32
C HIS A 6 1.68 19.84 -3.97
N GLY A 7 2.18 21.05 -3.96
CA GLY A 7 2.21 21.89 -2.80
C GLY A 7 3.40 21.75 -1.82
N ALA A 8 4.26 20.76 -1.95
CA ALA A 8 5.42 20.59 -1.08
C ALA A 8 6.72 20.59 -1.88
N ALA A 9 6.99 21.67 -2.59
CA ALA A 9 8.19 21.80 -3.40
C ALA A 9 9.44 22.09 -2.59
N ASN A 10 9.28 22.59 -1.37
CA ASN A 10 10.36 23.04 -0.50
C ASN A 10 10.06 22.56 0.95
N PRO A 11 11.03 21.97 1.65
CA PRO A 11 10.87 21.64 3.07
C PRO A 11 10.43 22.82 3.95
N ALA A 12 10.72 24.07 3.56
CA ALA A 12 10.25 25.25 4.25
C ALA A 12 8.73 25.47 4.19
N ASP A 13 8.04 24.82 3.25
CA ASP A 13 6.59 24.90 3.14
C ASP A 13 5.87 23.96 4.11
N TYR A 14 6.62 23.04 4.73
CA TYR A 14 6.10 22.12 5.73
C TYR A 14 5.90 22.85 7.07
N VAL A 15 4.70 22.80 7.59
CA VAL A 15 4.31 23.45 8.86
C VAL A 15 3.59 22.50 9.82
N GLY A 16 3.61 21.21 9.56
CA GLY A 16 3.00 20.20 10.40
C GLY A 16 3.89 19.75 11.55
N VAL A 17 3.36 18.90 12.43
CA VAL A 17 4.14 18.18 13.42
C VAL A 17 4.89 17.02 12.76
N GLU A 18 6.01 16.64 13.34
CA GLU A 18 6.76 15.47 12.88
C GLU A 18 5.86 14.21 12.92
N PRO A 19 6.09 13.23 12.04
CA PRO A 19 5.21 12.05 11.91
C PRO A 19 4.95 11.33 13.23
N GLU A 20 5.95 11.24 14.10
CA GLU A 20 5.87 10.56 15.39
C GLU A 20 4.94 11.26 16.38
N ALA A 21 4.75 12.56 16.22
CA ALA A 21 3.90 13.38 17.07
C ALA A 21 2.59 13.78 16.38
N ALA A 22 2.38 13.37 15.14
CA ALA A 22 1.16 13.72 14.40
C ALA A 22 -0.06 13.00 15.00
N PRO A 23 -1.19 13.70 15.19
CA PRO A 23 -2.43 13.03 15.54
C PRO A 23 -2.87 12.08 14.41
N ILE A 24 -3.62 11.05 14.77
CA ILE A 24 -4.02 9.99 13.83
C ILE A 24 -4.75 10.52 12.59
N GLU A 25 -5.51 11.59 12.75
CA GLU A 25 -6.24 12.26 11.66
C GLU A 25 -5.30 12.90 10.62
N GLN A 26 -4.07 13.22 11.02
CA GLN A 26 -3.05 13.78 10.13
C GLN A 26 -2.09 12.73 9.59
N ALA A 27 -1.82 11.70 10.34
CA ALA A 27 -0.87 10.66 9.94
C ALA A 27 -1.31 9.90 8.68
N GLY A 28 -2.62 9.68 8.50
CA GLY A 28 -3.17 9.01 7.33
C GLY A 28 -3.36 9.89 6.10
N LEU A 29 -3.30 11.23 6.26
CA LEU A 29 -3.60 12.21 5.21
C LEU A 29 -2.34 12.91 4.66
N GLY A 30 -1.15 12.53 5.12
CA GLY A 30 0.09 13.23 4.84
C GLY A 30 0.32 14.43 5.77
N TRP A 31 1.40 15.15 5.55
CA TRP A 31 1.80 16.24 6.42
C TRP A 31 1.14 17.55 6.00
N LYS A 32 0.78 18.37 7.00
CA LYS A 32 0.36 19.74 6.76
C LYS A 32 1.49 20.54 6.12
N GLN A 33 1.09 21.49 5.30
CA GLN A 33 1.98 22.42 4.61
C GLN A 33 1.27 23.77 4.38
N THR A 34 2.02 24.78 3.94
CA THR A 34 1.48 26.13 3.70
C THR A 34 0.89 26.35 2.31
N TYR A 35 1.01 25.39 1.42
CA TYR A 35 0.50 25.52 0.06
C TYR A 35 -1.02 25.47 0.04
N GLY A 36 -1.64 26.43 -0.65
CA GLY A 36 -3.08 26.51 -0.79
C GLY A 36 -3.82 26.46 0.55
N THR A 37 -4.74 25.53 0.68
CA THR A 37 -5.50 25.31 1.91
C THR A 37 -4.78 24.44 2.95
N GLY A 38 -3.69 23.79 2.57
CA GLY A 38 -3.00 22.78 3.37
C GLY A 38 -3.86 21.54 3.65
N LYS A 39 -4.88 21.27 2.85
CA LYS A 39 -5.83 20.16 3.00
C LYS A 39 -6.08 19.50 1.66
N ALA A 40 -6.53 18.25 1.71
CA ALA A 40 -6.92 17.48 0.54
C ALA A 40 -5.83 17.49 -0.55
N THR A 41 -6.15 17.94 -1.77
CA THR A 41 -5.19 18.00 -2.89
C THR A 41 -4.01 18.95 -2.66
N ASP A 42 -4.12 19.84 -1.68
CA ASP A 42 -3.03 20.74 -1.30
C ASP A 42 -2.09 20.14 -0.26
N MET A 43 -2.28 18.88 0.11
CA MET A 43 -1.39 18.19 1.03
C MET A 43 -0.17 17.59 0.29
N THR A 44 0.88 17.30 1.08
CA THR A 44 2.05 16.58 0.57
C THR A 44 1.64 15.19 0.11
N THR A 45 1.92 14.86 -1.14
CA THR A 45 1.58 13.58 -1.76
C THR A 45 2.81 12.94 -2.42
N SER A 46 2.64 11.71 -2.91
CA SER A 46 3.63 11.02 -3.75
C SER A 46 3.72 11.59 -5.17
N GLY A 47 2.88 12.55 -5.53
CA GLY A 47 2.75 13.09 -6.87
C GLY A 47 1.78 12.33 -7.77
N LEU A 48 1.17 11.26 -7.27
CA LEU A 48 0.13 10.49 -7.94
C LEU A 48 -1.23 10.90 -7.36
N GLU A 49 -2.18 11.21 -8.21
CA GLU A 49 -3.49 11.73 -7.82
C GLU A 49 -4.60 10.85 -8.37
N GLY A 50 -5.50 10.41 -7.51
CA GLY A 50 -6.69 9.69 -7.90
C GLY A 50 -6.97 8.42 -7.12
N ALA A 51 -8.06 7.76 -7.47
CA ALA A 51 -8.46 6.46 -6.95
C ALA A 51 -8.27 5.38 -8.02
N TRP A 52 -7.95 4.16 -7.59
CA TRP A 52 -7.79 3.02 -8.48
C TRP A 52 -9.11 2.31 -8.78
N THR A 53 -10.06 2.40 -7.84
CA THR A 53 -11.29 1.62 -7.87
C THR A 53 -12.51 2.44 -7.45
N PRO A 54 -13.72 2.00 -7.78
CA PRO A 54 -14.96 2.64 -7.29
C PRO A 54 -15.12 2.56 -5.76
N THR A 55 -14.49 1.60 -5.12
CA THR A 55 -14.64 1.27 -3.70
C THR A 55 -13.31 1.29 -2.94
N PRO A 56 -12.54 2.41 -2.96
CA PRO A 56 -11.15 2.44 -2.50
C PRO A 56 -10.97 2.19 -0.99
N THR A 57 -12.03 2.26 -0.21
CA THR A 57 -12.03 2.01 1.24
C THR A 57 -12.59 0.64 1.63
N THR A 58 -12.94 -0.18 0.64
CA THR A 58 -13.50 -1.52 0.85
C THR A 58 -12.52 -2.58 0.35
N TRP A 59 -12.32 -3.63 1.14
CA TRP A 59 -11.59 -4.79 0.66
C TRP A 59 -12.47 -5.62 -0.26
N ASP A 60 -12.17 -5.57 -1.55
CA ASP A 60 -12.88 -6.31 -2.59
C ASP A 60 -11.95 -6.57 -3.79
N ASN A 61 -12.50 -7.06 -4.88
CA ASN A 61 -11.76 -7.40 -6.10
C ASN A 61 -11.78 -6.28 -7.16
N SER A 62 -12.34 -5.11 -6.82
CA SER A 62 -12.59 -4.03 -7.76
C SER A 62 -11.34 -3.47 -8.43
N PHE A 63 -10.15 -3.63 -7.80
CA PHE A 63 -8.88 -3.25 -8.42
C PHE A 63 -8.62 -4.05 -9.71
N PHE A 64 -8.68 -5.37 -9.64
CA PHE A 64 -8.46 -6.22 -10.81
C PHE A 64 -9.57 -6.04 -11.86
N GLU A 65 -10.81 -5.93 -11.41
CA GLU A 65 -11.94 -5.67 -12.30
C GLU A 65 -11.74 -4.36 -13.07
N THR A 66 -11.34 -3.30 -12.41
CA THR A 66 -11.08 -2.00 -13.03
C THR A 66 -9.88 -2.07 -13.98
N LEU A 67 -8.78 -2.72 -13.57
CA LEU A 67 -7.57 -2.88 -14.38
C LEU A 67 -7.86 -3.56 -15.72
N PHE A 68 -8.71 -4.59 -15.72
CA PHE A 68 -9.02 -5.36 -16.94
C PHE A 68 -10.25 -4.86 -17.71
N LYS A 69 -11.02 -3.96 -17.14
CA LYS A 69 -12.26 -3.44 -17.76
C LYS A 69 -12.01 -2.45 -18.87
N TYR A 70 -11.04 -1.57 -18.71
CA TYR A 70 -10.81 -0.44 -19.61
C TYR A 70 -9.58 -0.65 -20.50
N GLU A 71 -9.55 0.03 -21.65
CA GLU A 71 -8.30 0.36 -22.33
C GLU A 71 -7.70 1.62 -21.69
N TRP A 72 -6.39 1.72 -21.64
CA TRP A 72 -5.68 2.72 -20.84
C TRP A 72 -4.77 3.60 -21.68
N GLU A 73 -4.79 4.89 -21.43
CA GLU A 73 -3.88 5.87 -22.02
C GLU A 73 -3.04 6.56 -20.94
N VAL A 74 -1.81 6.94 -21.31
CA VAL A 74 -0.90 7.69 -20.43
C VAL A 74 -1.39 9.11 -20.25
N THR A 75 -1.39 9.58 -19.00
CA THR A 75 -1.69 10.96 -18.64
C THR A 75 -0.71 11.46 -17.59
N LYS A 76 -0.86 12.72 -17.18
CA LYS A 76 -0.08 13.32 -16.11
C LYS A 76 -0.97 13.64 -14.92
N SER A 77 -0.45 13.38 -13.73
CA SER A 77 -1.03 13.90 -12.50
C SER A 77 -0.87 15.42 -12.42
N PRO A 78 -1.60 16.12 -11.54
CA PRO A 78 -1.36 17.54 -11.27
C PRO A 78 0.08 17.87 -10.90
N ALA A 79 0.78 16.97 -10.23
CA ALA A 79 2.19 17.09 -9.87
C ALA A 79 3.16 16.72 -11.03
N GLY A 80 2.66 16.31 -12.19
CA GLY A 80 3.45 15.97 -13.37
C GLY A 80 3.96 14.52 -13.43
N ALA A 81 3.56 13.64 -12.48
CA ALA A 81 3.90 12.23 -12.53
C ALA A 81 3.14 11.51 -13.65
N ASN A 82 3.76 10.48 -14.24
CA ASN A 82 3.06 9.62 -15.20
C ASN A 82 2.05 8.74 -14.48
N GLN A 83 0.85 8.72 -14.98
CA GLN A 83 -0.20 7.80 -14.59
C GLN A 83 -1.04 7.42 -15.82
N TRP A 84 -1.91 6.45 -15.65
CA TRP A 84 -2.77 5.94 -16.71
C TRP A 84 -4.22 6.19 -16.33
N LYS A 85 -5.04 6.52 -17.31
CA LYS A 85 -6.49 6.67 -17.17
C LYS A 85 -7.20 5.89 -18.26
N PRO A 86 -8.49 5.57 -18.11
CA PRO A 86 -9.27 4.96 -19.19
C PRO A 86 -9.28 5.83 -20.44
N GLU A 87 -9.07 5.19 -21.58
CA GLU A 87 -9.05 5.87 -22.89
C GLU A 87 -10.42 6.46 -23.22
N GLY A 88 -10.40 7.63 -23.85
CA GLY A 88 -11.62 8.29 -24.34
C GLY A 88 -12.65 8.67 -23.28
N GLY A 89 -12.28 8.74 -22.02
CA GLY A 89 -13.20 9.09 -20.93
C GLY A 89 -14.13 7.95 -20.48
N ALA A 90 -13.83 6.70 -20.87
CA ALA A 90 -14.69 5.54 -20.55
C ALA A 90 -14.91 5.30 -19.05
N GLY A 91 -14.02 5.81 -18.21
CA GLY A 91 -14.09 5.71 -16.75
C GLY A 91 -14.53 6.99 -16.04
N ASP A 92 -14.97 8.01 -16.75
CA ASP A 92 -15.33 9.29 -16.14
C ASP A 92 -16.47 9.14 -15.14
N ASN A 93 -16.32 9.82 -14.00
CA ASN A 93 -17.30 9.82 -12.91
C ASN A 93 -17.63 8.43 -12.33
N THR A 94 -16.66 7.52 -12.33
CA THR A 94 -16.86 6.16 -11.81
C THR A 94 -16.15 5.88 -10.50
N VAL A 95 -15.22 6.75 -10.08
CA VAL A 95 -14.54 6.62 -8.79
C VAL A 95 -14.72 7.87 -7.94
N PRO A 96 -14.64 7.72 -6.60
CA PRO A 96 -14.89 8.84 -5.70
C PRO A 96 -13.72 9.82 -5.70
N ASP A 97 -14.03 11.08 -5.57
CA ASP A 97 -13.09 12.11 -5.15
C ASP A 97 -12.68 11.88 -3.69
N ALA A 98 -11.37 11.99 -3.42
CA ALA A 98 -10.83 11.70 -2.09
C ALA A 98 -11.30 12.68 -1.00
N THR A 99 -11.77 13.86 -1.37
CA THR A 99 -12.22 14.91 -0.44
C THR A 99 -13.70 14.87 -0.19
N THR A 100 -14.48 14.75 -1.26
CA THR A 100 -15.95 14.83 -1.20
C THR A 100 -16.63 13.47 -1.09
N GLY A 101 -15.96 12.41 -1.55
CA GLY A 101 -16.56 11.07 -1.66
C GLY A 101 -17.53 10.92 -2.84
N GLU A 102 -17.75 11.97 -3.62
CA GLU A 102 -18.63 11.94 -4.78
C GLU A 102 -17.95 11.26 -5.98
N LEU A 103 -18.70 10.52 -6.77
CA LEU A 103 -18.21 9.86 -7.99
C LEU A 103 -18.00 10.88 -9.11
N THR A 104 -16.90 11.59 -9.08
CA THR A 104 -16.55 12.67 -10.01
C THR A 104 -15.22 12.46 -10.72
N GLN A 105 -14.51 11.39 -10.40
CA GLN A 105 -13.17 11.12 -10.92
C GLN A 105 -13.18 9.91 -11.85
N SER A 106 -12.16 9.83 -12.71
CA SER A 106 -11.80 8.63 -13.46
C SER A 106 -10.83 7.77 -12.65
N PRO A 107 -10.88 6.43 -12.75
CA PRO A 107 -9.87 5.60 -12.13
C PRO A 107 -8.50 5.86 -12.76
N MET A 108 -7.47 5.66 -11.95
CA MET A 108 -6.08 5.81 -12.40
C MET A 108 -5.28 4.55 -12.10
N MET A 109 -4.26 4.28 -12.91
CA MET A 109 -3.26 3.24 -12.68
C MET A 109 -1.87 3.83 -12.79
N THR A 110 -0.92 3.23 -12.08
CA THR A 110 0.51 3.50 -12.23
C THR A 110 1.10 2.59 -13.31
N ALA A 111 2.34 2.86 -13.71
CA ALA A 111 3.07 1.95 -14.61
C ALA A 111 3.26 0.55 -13.99
N ALA A 112 3.41 0.47 -12.66
CA ALA A 112 3.51 -0.80 -11.94
C ALA A 112 2.18 -1.58 -11.99
N ASP A 113 1.04 -0.89 -11.87
CA ASP A 113 -0.27 -1.51 -12.01
C ASP A 113 -0.48 -2.02 -13.44
N MET A 114 -0.11 -1.22 -14.44
CA MET A 114 -0.19 -1.64 -15.85
C MET A 114 0.67 -2.87 -16.15
N ALA A 115 1.83 -3.01 -15.50
CA ALA A 115 2.66 -4.20 -15.65
C ALA A 115 1.91 -5.49 -15.21
N MET A 116 1.01 -5.42 -14.23
CA MET A 116 0.17 -6.55 -13.83
C MET A 116 -0.81 -7.02 -14.90
N ARG A 117 -1.09 -6.18 -15.90
CA ARG A 117 -1.90 -6.55 -17.07
C ARG A 117 -1.05 -6.84 -18.31
N MET A 118 0.05 -6.10 -18.51
CA MET A 118 0.79 -6.11 -19.77
C MET A 118 1.94 -7.11 -19.80
N ASP A 119 2.51 -7.48 -18.65
CA ASP A 119 3.51 -8.54 -18.57
C ASP A 119 2.81 -9.89 -18.49
N PRO A 120 3.09 -10.84 -19.43
CA PRO A 120 2.38 -12.13 -19.47
C PRO A 120 2.53 -13.00 -18.22
N ALA A 121 3.63 -12.85 -17.47
CA ALA A 121 3.83 -13.58 -16.22
C ALA A 121 2.93 -13.03 -15.10
N TYR A 122 2.85 -11.70 -15.00
CA TYR A 122 2.01 -11.03 -14.02
C TYR A 122 0.53 -11.10 -14.39
N GLU A 123 0.18 -10.92 -15.66
CA GLU A 123 -1.21 -11.01 -16.13
C GLU A 123 -1.86 -12.33 -15.72
N LYS A 124 -1.16 -13.44 -15.89
CA LYS A 124 -1.64 -14.76 -15.49
C LYS A 124 -2.00 -14.82 -14.00
N ILE A 125 -1.20 -14.19 -13.15
CA ILE A 125 -1.43 -14.14 -11.70
C ILE A 125 -2.61 -13.22 -11.38
N SER A 126 -2.64 -12.04 -11.98
CA SER A 126 -3.68 -11.03 -11.76
C SER A 126 -5.06 -11.52 -12.18
N ARG A 127 -5.16 -12.19 -13.34
CA ARG A 127 -6.43 -12.83 -13.78
C ARG A 127 -6.87 -13.94 -12.84
N ARG A 128 -5.93 -14.78 -12.38
CA ARG A 128 -6.25 -15.82 -11.40
C ARG A 128 -6.82 -15.22 -10.11
N PHE A 129 -6.26 -14.13 -9.61
CA PHE A 129 -6.75 -13.44 -8.43
C PHE A 129 -8.09 -12.73 -8.67
N MET A 130 -8.30 -12.19 -9.86
CA MET A 130 -9.60 -11.65 -10.26
C MET A 130 -10.71 -12.71 -10.24
N GLU A 131 -10.38 -13.90 -10.74
CA GLU A 131 -11.32 -15.04 -10.80
C GLU A 131 -11.50 -15.75 -9.44
N ASN A 132 -10.54 -15.60 -8.52
CA ASN A 132 -10.50 -16.29 -7.23
C ASN A 132 -10.20 -15.33 -6.09
N PRO A 133 -11.15 -14.51 -5.63
CA PRO A 133 -10.94 -13.51 -4.60
C PRO A 133 -10.37 -14.05 -3.29
N ASP A 134 -10.76 -15.25 -2.87
CA ASP A 134 -10.26 -15.89 -1.66
C ASP A 134 -8.76 -16.22 -1.76
N GLN A 135 -8.29 -16.62 -2.94
CA GLN A 135 -6.86 -16.84 -3.17
C GLN A 135 -6.08 -15.54 -3.11
N PHE A 136 -6.67 -14.45 -3.61
CA PHE A 136 -6.07 -13.13 -3.48
C PHE A 136 -5.99 -12.68 -2.03
N ALA A 137 -7.06 -12.83 -1.27
CA ALA A 137 -7.09 -12.47 0.15
C ALA A 137 -6.02 -13.23 0.95
N ASP A 138 -5.89 -14.55 0.77
CA ASP A 138 -4.84 -15.33 1.45
C ASP A 138 -3.43 -14.91 1.03
N ALA A 139 -3.19 -14.75 -0.28
CA ALA A 139 -1.88 -14.34 -0.78
C ALA A 139 -1.48 -12.95 -0.28
N PHE A 140 -2.42 -12.01 -0.26
CA PHE A 140 -2.18 -10.66 0.26
C PHE A 140 -1.90 -10.69 1.76
N ALA A 141 -2.71 -11.40 2.54
CA ALA A 141 -2.51 -11.51 3.99
C ALA A 141 -1.13 -12.10 4.33
N ARG A 142 -0.69 -13.14 3.62
CA ARG A 142 0.65 -13.73 3.78
C ARG A 142 1.77 -12.77 3.40
N ALA A 143 1.61 -12.04 2.30
CA ALA A 143 2.59 -11.05 1.86
C ALA A 143 2.69 -9.87 2.84
N TRP A 144 1.56 -9.39 3.34
CA TRP A 144 1.48 -8.33 4.33
C TRP A 144 2.09 -8.75 5.67
N PHE A 145 1.78 -9.97 6.12
CA PHE A 145 2.39 -10.53 7.32
C PHE A 145 3.92 -10.61 7.19
N LYS A 146 4.43 -11.13 6.06
CA LYS A 146 5.87 -11.14 5.80
C LYS A 146 6.47 -9.73 5.80
N LEU A 147 5.85 -8.79 5.10
CA LEU A 147 6.34 -7.41 5.02
C LEU A 147 6.51 -6.77 6.40
N THR A 148 5.52 -6.97 7.28
CA THR A 148 5.47 -6.30 8.58
C THR A 148 6.21 -7.05 9.70
N HIS A 149 6.59 -8.32 9.51
CA HIS A 149 7.16 -9.15 10.57
C HIS A 149 8.53 -9.77 10.26
N ARG A 150 9.03 -9.66 9.02
CA ARG A 150 10.28 -10.33 8.63
C ARG A 150 11.49 -9.90 9.47
N ASP A 151 11.48 -8.71 10.04
CA ASP A 151 12.57 -8.18 10.86
C ASP A 151 12.39 -8.45 12.37
N MET A 152 11.33 -9.13 12.76
CA MET A 152 11.00 -9.41 14.16
C MET A 152 11.67 -10.66 14.72
N GLY A 153 12.33 -11.44 13.87
CA GLY A 153 12.98 -12.70 14.27
C GLY A 153 12.00 -13.86 14.50
N PRO A 154 12.34 -14.81 15.37
CA PRO A 154 11.56 -16.03 15.53
C PRO A 154 10.17 -15.80 16.11
N ARG A 155 9.24 -16.69 15.77
CA ARG A 155 7.84 -16.66 16.24
C ARG A 155 7.69 -16.55 17.76
N SER A 156 8.64 -17.08 18.52
CA SER A 156 8.66 -16.98 19.99
C SER A 156 8.71 -15.54 20.54
N ARG A 157 9.02 -14.55 19.70
CA ARG A 157 8.99 -13.12 20.06
C ARG A 157 7.62 -12.49 19.89
N TYR A 158 6.69 -13.14 19.21
CA TYR A 158 5.36 -12.60 18.97
C TYR A 158 4.48 -12.85 20.17
N VAL A 159 3.61 -11.91 20.48
CA VAL A 159 2.68 -12.00 21.62
C VAL A 159 1.26 -11.73 21.15
N GLY A 160 0.30 -12.41 21.77
CA GLY A 160 -1.11 -12.26 21.51
C GLY A 160 -1.79 -13.53 21.02
N ALA A 161 -3.11 -13.53 21.06
CA ALA A 161 -3.93 -14.69 20.68
C ALA A 161 -3.95 -14.94 19.15
N GLU A 162 -3.69 -13.90 18.37
CA GLU A 162 -3.75 -13.93 16.90
C GLU A 162 -2.45 -14.40 16.26
N VAL A 163 -1.43 -14.73 17.03
CA VAL A 163 -0.14 -15.20 16.49
C VAL A 163 -0.34 -16.52 15.73
N PRO A 164 -0.01 -16.56 14.41
CA PRO A 164 -0.12 -17.78 13.63
C PRO A 164 0.73 -18.92 14.21
N GLN A 165 0.20 -20.13 14.20
CA GLN A 165 0.93 -21.30 14.70
C GLN A 165 2.00 -21.80 13.71
N GLU A 166 1.84 -21.49 12.43
CA GLU A 166 2.80 -21.84 11.38
C GLU A 166 4.12 -21.07 11.58
N GLU A 167 5.23 -21.78 11.54
CA GLU A 167 6.57 -21.18 11.44
C GLU A 167 6.97 -21.08 9.98
N LEU A 168 7.30 -19.87 9.55
CA LEU A 168 7.68 -19.61 8.18
C LEU A 168 9.21 -19.45 8.08
N LEU A 169 9.79 -19.89 6.96
CA LEU A 169 11.24 -19.89 6.74
C LEU A 169 11.89 -18.53 6.99
N TRP A 170 11.20 -17.45 6.64
CA TRP A 170 11.69 -16.08 6.80
C TRP A 170 11.62 -15.55 8.26
N GLN A 171 11.04 -16.31 9.19
CA GLN A 171 10.94 -15.95 10.61
C GLN A 171 12.19 -16.37 11.41
N ASP A 172 13.21 -16.89 10.78
CA ASP A 172 14.44 -17.39 11.41
C ASP A 172 14.15 -18.32 12.61
N PRO A 173 13.53 -19.49 12.38
CA PRO A 173 13.15 -20.42 13.45
C PRO A 173 14.39 -20.75 14.30
N ILE A 174 14.20 -20.77 15.62
CA ILE A 174 15.29 -21.12 16.53
C ILE A 174 15.59 -22.62 16.38
N PRO A 175 16.83 -22.99 16.07
CA PRO A 175 17.20 -24.41 16.00
C PRO A 175 16.94 -25.13 17.33
N ALA A 176 16.57 -26.39 17.26
CA ALA A 176 16.42 -27.21 18.45
C ALA A 176 17.77 -27.30 19.19
N ASN A 177 17.73 -27.17 20.51
CA ASN A 177 18.92 -27.37 21.35
C ASN A 177 18.97 -28.84 21.81
N ASP A 178 19.74 -29.65 21.09
CA ASP A 178 19.89 -31.08 21.37
C ASP A 178 20.71 -31.37 22.64
N ARG A 179 21.43 -30.37 23.15
CA ARG A 179 22.30 -30.55 24.36
C ARG A 179 21.61 -30.27 25.66
N GLY A 180 20.41 -29.66 25.63
CA GLY A 180 19.80 -29.08 26.81
C GLY A 180 20.56 -27.85 27.30
N THR A 181 20.04 -27.20 28.32
CA THR A 181 20.69 -26.07 28.98
C THR A 181 20.96 -26.44 30.41
N SER A 182 22.21 -26.48 30.84
CA SER A 182 22.60 -26.79 32.20
C SER A 182 22.55 -25.54 33.10
N GLU A 183 22.49 -25.75 34.41
CA GLU A 183 22.58 -24.66 35.39
C GLU A 183 23.89 -23.89 35.28
N ALA A 184 24.96 -24.55 34.84
CA ALA A 184 26.27 -23.92 34.57
C ALA A 184 26.19 -22.99 33.39
N ASP A 185 25.48 -23.35 32.29
CA ASP A 185 25.28 -22.49 31.13
C ASP A 185 24.48 -21.25 31.50
N ILE A 186 23.45 -21.41 32.33
CA ILE A 186 22.63 -20.30 32.83
C ILE A 186 23.45 -19.35 33.71
N ALA A 187 24.32 -19.91 34.57
CA ALA A 187 25.19 -19.12 35.42
C ALA A 187 26.26 -18.34 34.63
N ALA A 188 26.78 -18.94 33.56
CA ALA A 188 27.77 -18.32 32.68
C ALA A 188 27.17 -17.19 31.82
N ALA A 189 25.85 -17.23 31.56
CA ALA A 189 25.14 -16.22 30.77
C ALA A 189 24.67 -15.00 31.59
N LYS A 190 24.72 -15.07 32.90
CA LYS A 190 24.40 -13.97 33.84
C LYS A 190 25.62 -13.13 34.18
#